data_c4841702044b00b53b941d50d2f8e1bd
#
_entry.id   c4841702044b00b53b941d50d2f8e1bd
#
_cell.length_a   1.000
_cell.length_b   1.000
_cell.length_c   1.000
_cell.angle_alpha   90.00
_cell.angle_beta   90.00
_cell.angle_gamma   90.00
#
_symmetry.space_group_name_H-M   'P 1'
#
loop_
_entity.id
_entity.type
_entity.pdbx_description
1 polymer ?
#
loop_
_entity_poly.entity_id
_entity_poly.type
_entity_poly.pdbx_seq_one_letter_code
_entity_poly.pdbx_strand_id
1 'polypeptide(L)'
;SQLQVKLITIIIVLNLFGIAMILSAGSVVASQEGIGEFSYAIKQTLWFLIGLTVLYFFAKFDYRNLKALAQPLLYLTYFMMFLLLTPLGVEGGGATRWISLFGITVQPSEILKLGTVLFTAKIVSDYQNDLRNPNLYVKPGIATIPAIMMLFAAVIIPVAWDK
;
A
#
# COMPACT_ATOMS: atom_id res chain seq x y z
N SER A 1 1.56 11.07 22.69
CA SER A 1 1.13 10.07 23.70
C SER A 1 2.13 8.92 23.75
N GLN A 2 2.16 8.18 24.87
CA GLN A 2 3.08 7.03 25.04
C GLN A 2 2.89 5.97 23.93
N LEU A 3 1.67 5.80 23.43
CA LEU A 3 1.37 4.87 22.34
C LEU A 3 2.06 5.29 21.02
N GLN A 4 2.07 6.58 20.72
CA GLN A 4 2.74 7.10 19.51
C GLN A 4 4.25 6.85 19.56
N VAL A 5 4.87 7.08 20.70
CA VAL A 5 6.29 6.83 20.91
C VAL A 5 6.60 5.35 20.71
N LYS A 6 5.83 4.45 21.33
CA LYS A 6 5.99 3.00 21.17
C LYS A 6 5.87 2.57 19.72
N LEU A 7 4.87 3.06 18.98
CA LEU A 7 4.68 2.74 17.56
C LEU A 7 5.85 3.20 16.71
N ILE A 8 6.31 4.45 16.90
CA ILE A 8 7.46 4.98 16.15
C ILE A 8 8.72 4.19 16.47
N THR A 9 8.95 3.86 17.75
CA THR A 9 10.11 3.06 18.15
C THR A 9 10.10 1.69 17.48
N ILE A 10 8.95 0.99 17.47
CA ILE A 10 8.82 -0.31 16.82
C ILE A 10 9.10 -0.20 15.32
N ILE A 11 8.54 0.81 14.63
CA ILE A 11 8.77 1.05 13.22
C ILE A 11 10.26 1.25 12.93
N ILE A 12 10.95 2.09 13.71
CA ILE A 12 12.37 2.35 13.53
C ILE A 12 13.19 1.09 13.76
N VAL A 13 12.96 0.36 14.86
CA VAL A 13 13.69 -0.86 15.20
C VAL A 13 13.55 -1.93 14.13
N LEU A 14 12.30 -2.17 13.64
CA LEU A 14 12.05 -3.15 12.60
C LEU A 14 12.72 -2.76 11.26
N ASN A 15 12.72 -1.48 10.91
CA ASN A 15 13.37 -1.03 9.68
C ASN A 15 14.89 -1.13 9.78
N LEU A 16 15.50 -0.77 10.91
CA LEU A 16 16.94 -0.91 11.12
C LEU A 16 17.35 -2.39 11.08
N PHE A 17 16.58 -3.27 11.70
CA PHE A 17 16.77 -4.70 11.60
C PHE A 17 16.66 -5.20 10.16
N GLY A 18 15.66 -4.73 9.40
CA GLY A 18 15.50 -5.04 7.98
C GLY A 18 16.68 -4.60 7.14
N ILE A 19 17.23 -3.40 7.36
CA ILE A 19 18.44 -2.92 6.68
C ILE A 19 19.65 -3.81 7.00
N ALA A 20 19.82 -4.20 8.27
CA ALA A 20 20.90 -5.10 8.68
C ALA A 20 20.79 -6.48 8.01
N MET A 21 19.58 -7.02 7.90
CA MET A 21 19.32 -8.29 7.20
C MET A 21 19.60 -8.17 5.69
N ILE A 22 19.22 -7.06 5.06
CA ILE A 22 19.50 -6.80 3.64
C ILE A 22 21.00 -6.61 3.40
N LEU A 23 21.74 -6.00 4.32
CA LEU A 23 23.19 -5.92 4.25
C LEU A 23 23.82 -7.32 4.23
N SER A 24 23.33 -8.22 5.08
CA SER A 24 23.87 -9.57 5.18
C SER A 24 23.50 -10.46 3.99
N ALA A 25 22.21 -10.53 3.64
CA ALA A 25 21.74 -11.42 2.59
C ALA A 25 21.89 -10.81 1.18
N GLY A 26 21.75 -9.50 1.06
CA GLY A 26 21.77 -8.79 -0.22
C GLY A 26 23.18 -8.67 -0.81
N SER A 27 24.22 -8.69 0.00
CA SER A 27 25.63 -8.67 -0.48
C SER A 27 25.94 -9.86 -1.37
N VAL A 28 25.46 -11.05 -1.02
CA VAL A 28 25.67 -12.29 -1.80
C VAL A 28 24.94 -12.21 -3.14
N VAL A 29 23.69 -11.75 -3.15
CA VAL A 29 22.90 -11.60 -4.38
C VAL A 29 23.49 -10.52 -5.28
N ALA A 30 23.89 -9.38 -4.72
CA ALA A 30 24.50 -8.28 -5.45
C ALA A 30 25.79 -8.68 -6.14
N SER A 31 26.62 -9.49 -5.48
CA SER A 31 27.87 -10.01 -6.08
C SER A 31 27.60 -10.97 -7.24
N GLN A 32 26.54 -11.77 -7.17
CA GLN A 32 26.12 -12.66 -8.27
C GLN A 32 25.59 -11.89 -9.48
N GLU A 33 24.93 -10.76 -9.26
CA GLU A 33 24.39 -9.88 -10.30
C GLU A 33 25.44 -8.90 -10.88
N GLY A 34 26.67 -8.89 -10.32
CA GLY A 34 27.73 -7.98 -10.75
C GLY A 34 27.51 -6.51 -10.36
N ILE A 35 26.60 -6.25 -9.41
CA ILE A 35 26.37 -4.92 -8.85
C ILE A 35 27.09 -4.78 -7.51
N GLY A 36 27.33 -3.55 -7.07
CA GLY A 36 28.04 -3.31 -5.81
C GLY A 36 27.33 -3.97 -4.61
N GLU A 37 28.10 -4.60 -3.72
CA GLU A 37 27.62 -5.38 -2.57
C GLU A 37 26.63 -4.61 -1.67
N PHE A 38 26.74 -3.28 -1.62
CA PHE A 38 25.90 -2.42 -0.79
C PHE A 38 24.69 -1.83 -1.53
N SER A 39 24.51 -2.14 -2.83
CA SER A 39 23.48 -1.50 -3.67
C SER A 39 22.07 -1.67 -3.11
N TYR A 40 21.74 -2.87 -2.62
CA TYR A 40 20.42 -3.14 -2.03
C TYR A 40 20.20 -2.40 -0.72
N ALA A 41 21.22 -2.35 0.14
CA ALA A 41 21.17 -1.66 1.42
C ALA A 41 21.05 -0.15 1.25
N ILE A 42 21.76 0.43 0.28
CA ILE A 42 21.67 1.86 -0.05
C ILE A 42 20.26 2.20 -0.52
N LYS A 43 19.69 1.41 -1.44
CA LYS A 43 18.30 1.57 -1.91
C LYS A 43 17.31 1.50 -0.73
N GLN A 44 17.46 0.51 0.14
CA GLN A 44 16.59 0.35 1.30
C GLN A 44 16.70 1.53 2.27
N THR A 45 17.91 2.01 2.52
CA THR A 45 18.15 3.16 3.39
C THR A 45 17.52 4.44 2.79
N LEU A 46 17.64 4.66 1.50
CA LEU A 46 16.98 5.79 0.82
C LEU A 46 15.47 5.72 0.95
N TRP A 47 14.87 4.56 0.71
CA TRP A 47 13.42 4.37 0.87
C TRP A 47 12.96 4.54 2.31
N PHE A 48 13.77 4.10 3.26
CA PHE A 48 13.51 4.33 4.69
C PHE A 48 13.50 5.82 5.04
N LEU A 49 14.47 6.60 4.56
CA LEU A 49 14.51 8.05 4.79
C LEU A 49 13.33 8.78 4.14
N ILE A 50 12.96 8.39 2.92
CA ILE A 50 11.76 8.89 2.25
C ILE A 50 10.53 8.55 3.08
N GLY A 51 10.40 7.30 3.56
CA GLY A 51 9.30 6.84 4.40
C GLY A 51 9.18 7.63 5.71
N LEU A 52 10.30 7.93 6.38
CA LEU A 52 10.31 8.77 7.58
C LEU A 52 9.85 10.21 7.29
N THR A 53 10.26 10.77 6.15
CA THR A 53 9.83 12.11 5.74
C THR A 53 8.32 12.14 5.49
N VAL A 54 7.80 11.15 4.79
CA VAL A 54 6.36 10.99 4.54
C VAL A 54 5.60 10.78 5.86
N LEU A 55 6.11 9.93 6.76
CA LEU A 55 5.53 9.71 8.09
C LEU A 55 5.44 11.02 8.86
N TYR A 56 6.51 11.81 8.90
CA TYR A 56 6.53 13.09 9.59
C TYR A 56 5.52 14.07 9.00
N PHE A 57 5.41 14.14 7.68
CA PHE A 57 4.43 14.98 6.99
C PHE A 57 3.00 14.58 7.36
N PHE A 58 2.67 13.29 7.26
CA PHE A 58 1.33 12.80 7.58
C PHE A 58 1.02 12.84 9.08
N ALA A 59 2.02 12.78 9.96
CA ALA A 59 1.82 12.95 11.40
C ALA A 59 1.33 14.37 11.78
N LYS A 60 1.65 15.37 10.94
CA LYS A 60 1.17 16.75 11.11
C LYS A 60 -0.08 17.07 10.28
N PHE A 61 -0.44 16.20 9.35
CA PHE A 61 -1.56 16.40 8.46
C PHE A 61 -2.89 16.12 9.19
N ASP A 62 -3.89 16.95 8.99
CA ASP A 62 -5.21 16.70 9.57
C ASP A 62 -5.87 15.51 8.87
N TYR A 63 -6.12 14.43 9.62
CA TYR A 63 -6.75 13.21 9.11
C TYR A 63 -8.15 13.45 8.52
N ARG A 64 -8.82 14.57 8.89
CA ARG A 64 -10.12 14.93 8.34
C ARG A 64 -10.05 15.19 6.83
N ASN A 65 -8.92 15.70 6.35
CA ASN A 65 -8.69 15.93 4.92
C ASN A 65 -8.54 14.61 4.16
N LEU A 66 -8.11 13.53 4.84
CA LEU A 66 -8.03 12.20 4.25
C LEU A 66 -9.42 11.65 3.87
N LYS A 67 -10.47 12.09 4.54
CA LYS A 67 -11.85 11.73 4.20
C LYS A 67 -12.24 12.21 2.79
N ALA A 68 -11.83 13.41 2.41
CA ALA A 68 -12.04 13.94 1.08
C ALA A 68 -11.19 13.20 0.02
N LEU A 69 -9.98 12.75 0.42
CA LEU A 69 -9.06 12.04 -0.45
C LEU A 69 -9.43 10.56 -0.68
N ALA A 70 -10.27 10.00 0.18
CA ALA A 70 -10.62 8.58 0.15
C ALA A 70 -11.24 8.12 -1.18
N GLN A 71 -12.17 8.91 -1.75
CA GLN A 71 -12.79 8.60 -3.04
C GLN A 71 -11.84 8.73 -4.23
N PRO A 72 -11.16 9.88 -4.44
CA PRO A 72 -10.24 10.02 -5.56
C PRO A 72 -9.08 9.02 -5.50
N LEU A 73 -8.57 8.70 -4.30
CA LEU A 73 -7.55 7.67 -4.15
C LEU A 73 -8.05 6.30 -4.59
N LEU A 74 -9.30 5.97 -4.26
CA LEU A 74 -9.93 4.73 -4.69
C LEU A 74 -10.01 4.63 -6.22
N TYR A 75 -10.50 5.68 -6.89
CA TYR A 75 -10.56 5.70 -8.36
C TYR A 75 -9.17 5.62 -8.99
N LEU A 76 -8.19 6.29 -8.40
CA LEU A 76 -6.80 6.19 -8.84
C LEU A 76 -6.28 4.75 -8.76
N THR A 77 -6.59 4.04 -7.68
CA THR A 77 -6.14 2.65 -7.53
C THR A 77 -6.80 1.73 -8.53
N TYR A 78 -8.08 1.91 -8.83
CA TYR A 78 -8.73 1.15 -9.91
C TYR A 78 -8.12 1.43 -11.27
N PHE A 79 -7.81 2.69 -11.55
CA PHE A 79 -7.14 3.08 -12.77
C PHE A 79 -5.74 2.42 -12.89
N MET A 80 -4.98 2.42 -11.79
CA MET A 80 -3.68 1.73 -11.77
C MET A 80 -3.81 0.21 -11.93
N MET A 81 -4.84 -0.41 -11.36
CA MET A 81 -5.11 -1.84 -11.57
C MET A 81 -5.45 -2.12 -13.04
N PHE A 82 -6.20 -1.23 -13.70
CA PHE A 82 -6.48 -1.35 -15.12
C PHE A 82 -5.21 -1.22 -15.98
N LEU A 83 -4.25 -0.37 -15.59
CA LEU A 83 -2.96 -0.24 -16.27
C LEU A 83 -2.11 -1.52 -16.25
N LEU A 84 -2.31 -2.42 -15.27
CA LEU A 84 -1.66 -3.74 -15.26
C LEU A 84 -2.05 -4.61 -16.47
N LEU A 85 -3.23 -4.38 -17.04
CA LEU A 85 -3.71 -5.08 -18.23
C LEU A 85 -3.08 -4.55 -19.53
N THR A 86 -2.32 -3.46 -19.44
CA THR A 86 -1.62 -2.85 -20.57
C THR A 86 -0.15 -3.32 -20.63
N PRO A 87 0.57 -3.07 -21.73
CA PRO A 87 1.99 -3.42 -21.84
C PRO A 87 2.93 -2.75 -20.82
N LEU A 88 2.42 -1.85 -19.97
CA LEU A 88 3.16 -1.22 -18.87
C LEU A 88 3.33 -2.15 -17.67
N GLY A 89 2.61 -3.27 -17.65
CA GLY A 89 2.75 -4.30 -16.62
C GLY A 89 4.11 -5.01 -16.75
N VAL A 90 4.82 -5.14 -15.64
CA VAL A 90 6.10 -5.85 -15.54
C VAL A 90 5.91 -7.12 -14.74
N GLU A 91 6.42 -8.21 -15.25
CA GLU A 91 6.43 -9.49 -14.56
C GLU A 91 7.46 -9.49 -13.43
N GLY A 92 7.05 -9.96 -12.28
CA GLY A 92 7.91 -10.18 -11.15
C GLY A 92 7.45 -11.42 -10.37
N GLY A 93 8.31 -12.45 -10.33
CA GLY A 93 7.99 -13.69 -9.63
C GLY A 93 6.89 -14.53 -10.28
N GLY A 94 6.81 -14.54 -11.64
CA GLY A 94 5.86 -15.36 -12.41
C GLY A 94 4.48 -14.74 -12.62
N ALA A 95 4.23 -13.49 -12.22
CA ALA A 95 2.98 -12.80 -12.45
C ALA A 95 3.18 -11.31 -12.69
N THR A 96 2.31 -10.70 -13.51
CA THR A 96 2.32 -9.25 -13.80
C THR A 96 1.70 -8.48 -12.64
N ARG A 97 2.53 -8.01 -11.70
CA ARG A 97 2.09 -7.35 -10.46
C ARG A 97 2.61 -5.93 -10.31
N TRP A 98 3.54 -5.52 -11.16
CA TRP A 98 4.25 -4.26 -11.07
C TRP A 98 3.98 -3.40 -12.29
N ILE A 99 3.93 -2.09 -12.09
CA ILE A 99 3.91 -1.10 -13.18
C ILE A 99 5.25 -0.38 -13.13
N SER A 100 5.96 -0.34 -14.26
CA SER A 100 7.16 0.47 -14.41
C SER A 100 6.80 1.83 -14.98
N LEU A 101 6.99 2.87 -14.19
CA LEU A 101 6.80 4.26 -14.58
C LEU A 101 8.10 5.03 -14.35
N PHE A 102 8.71 5.52 -15.41
CA PHE A 102 9.95 6.33 -15.36
C PHE A 102 11.11 5.69 -14.57
N GLY A 103 11.25 4.37 -14.62
CA GLY A 103 12.30 3.65 -13.90
C GLY A 103 11.99 3.33 -12.43
N ILE A 104 10.79 3.70 -11.95
CA ILE A 104 10.28 3.33 -10.63
C ILE A 104 9.23 2.24 -10.82
N THR A 105 9.39 1.12 -10.14
CA THR A 105 8.38 0.05 -10.12
C THR A 105 7.44 0.25 -8.96
N VAL A 106 6.14 0.32 -9.25
CA VAL A 106 5.07 0.49 -8.26
C VAL A 106 4.14 -0.70 -8.33
N GLN A 107 3.76 -1.23 -7.18
CA GLN A 107 2.78 -2.30 -7.09
C GLN A 107 1.41 -1.69 -6.77
N PRO A 108 0.44 -1.71 -7.71
CA PRO A 108 -0.87 -1.08 -7.52
C PRO A 108 -1.66 -1.65 -6.34
N SER A 109 -1.47 -2.93 -6.00
CA SER A 109 -2.13 -3.57 -4.86
C SER A 109 -1.74 -2.96 -3.50
N GLU A 110 -0.55 -2.38 -3.37
CA GLU A 110 -0.14 -1.69 -2.14
C GLU A 110 -0.94 -0.39 -1.96
N ILE A 111 -1.13 0.35 -3.05
CA ILE A 111 -1.93 1.59 -3.05
C ILE A 111 -3.41 1.25 -2.84
N LEU A 112 -3.88 0.13 -3.41
CA LEU A 112 -5.25 -0.35 -3.24
C LEU A 112 -5.56 -0.65 -1.76
N LYS A 113 -4.63 -1.25 -1.01
CA LYS A 113 -4.80 -1.48 0.43
C LYS A 113 -5.06 -0.17 1.19
N LEU A 114 -4.27 0.87 0.91
CA LEU A 114 -4.46 2.19 1.52
C LEU A 114 -5.80 2.82 1.11
N GLY A 115 -6.14 2.77 -0.18
CA GLY A 115 -7.42 3.26 -0.70
C GLY A 115 -8.61 2.58 -0.03
N THR A 116 -8.55 1.26 0.14
CA THR A 116 -9.60 0.46 0.79
C THR A 116 -9.77 0.84 2.26
N VAL A 117 -8.68 0.98 3.01
CA VAL A 117 -8.73 1.36 4.43
C VAL A 117 -9.35 2.75 4.60
N LEU A 118 -8.90 3.73 3.82
CA LEU A 118 -9.41 5.11 3.89
C LEU A 118 -10.87 5.19 3.47
N PHE A 119 -11.26 4.48 2.42
CA PHE A 119 -12.64 4.47 1.93
C PHE A 119 -13.59 3.79 2.92
N THR A 120 -13.17 2.65 3.50
CA THR A 120 -13.94 1.96 4.54
C THR A 120 -14.11 2.84 5.77
N ALA A 121 -13.03 3.49 6.22
CA ALA A 121 -13.09 4.43 7.34
C ALA A 121 -14.04 5.61 7.06
N LYS A 122 -14.04 6.13 5.83
CA LYS A 122 -14.98 7.17 5.40
C LYS A 122 -16.42 6.69 5.51
N ILE A 123 -16.74 5.51 4.95
CA ILE A 123 -18.09 4.93 4.99
C ILE A 123 -18.55 4.74 6.43
N VAL A 124 -17.74 4.12 7.27
CA VAL A 124 -18.06 3.90 8.69
C VAL A 124 -18.31 5.23 9.39
N SER A 125 -17.51 6.25 9.11
CA SER A 125 -17.69 7.59 9.67
C SER A 125 -18.97 8.27 9.21
N ASP A 126 -19.36 8.11 7.94
CA ASP A 126 -20.56 8.75 7.37
C ASP A 126 -21.86 8.08 7.85
N TYR A 127 -21.82 6.76 8.03
CA TYR A 127 -22.98 5.97 8.46
C TYR A 127 -22.94 5.54 9.94
N GLN A 128 -22.10 6.17 10.75
CA GLN A 128 -21.92 5.78 12.16
C GLN A 128 -23.23 5.80 12.96
N ASN A 129 -24.09 6.77 12.70
CA ASN A 129 -25.38 6.88 13.39
C ASN A 129 -26.36 5.78 12.95
N ASP A 130 -26.33 5.43 11.69
CA ASP A 130 -27.18 4.38 11.11
C ASP A 130 -26.71 2.99 11.54
N LEU A 131 -25.39 2.76 11.60
CA LEU A 131 -24.80 1.51 12.09
C LEU A 131 -25.06 1.27 13.59
N ARG A 132 -25.28 2.34 14.36
CA ARG A 132 -25.59 2.25 15.78
C ARG A 132 -27.05 1.96 16.08
N ASN A 133 -27.94 2.07 15.08
CA ASN A 133 -29.36 1.82 15.22
C ASN A 133 -29.70 0.38 14.81
N PRO A 134 -30.01 -0.54 15.76
CA PRO A 134 -30.23 -1.96 15.47
C PRO A 134 -31.48 -2.20 14.60
N ASN A 135 -32.37 -1.21 14.45
CA ASN A 135 -33.59 -1.31 13.68
C ASN A 135 -33.45 -0.80 12.24
N LEU A 136 -32.30 -0.23 11.88
CA LEU A 136 -32.05 0.22 10.52
C LEU A 136 -31.33 -0.90 9.78
N TYR A 137 -32.05 -1.58 8.91
CA TYR A 137 -31.43 -2.41 7.87
C TYR A 137 -30.58 -1.47 7.00
N VAL A 138 -29.28 -1.38 7.32
CA VAL A 138 -28.29 -0.75 6.45
C VAL A 138 -28.48 -1.41 5.10
N LYS A 139 -28.89 -0.62 4.09
CA LYS A 139 -28.95 -1.14 2.71
C LYS A 139 -27.53 -1.60 2.36
N PRO A 140 -27.25 -2.91 2.35
CA PRO A 140 -25.89 -3.40 2.18
C PRO A 140 -25.30 -3.06 0.80
N GLY A 141 -26.16 -2.60 -0.13
CA GLY A 141 -25.78 -2.45 -1.52
C GLY A 141 -24.82 -1.31 -1.84
N ILE A 142 -24.71 -0.26 -1.02
CA ILE A 142 -23.90 0.92 -1.40
C ILE A 142 -22.49 0.86 -0.85
N ALA A 143 -22.28 0.25 0.33
CA ALA A 143 -20.99 0.22 0.99
C ALA A 143 -20.24 -1.10 0.81
N THR A 144 -20.97 -2.20 0.68
CA THR A 144 -20.38 -3.55 0.58
C THR A 144 -19.92 -3.89 -0.83
N ILE A 145 -20.61 -3.39 -1.87
CA ILE A 145 -20.25 -3.68 -3.27
C ILE A 145 -18.84 -3.19 -3.61
N PRO A 146 -18.44 -1.92 -3.35
CA PRO A 146 -17.08 -1.49 -3.63
C PRO A 146 -16.03 -2.25 -2.80
N ALA A 147 -16.30 -2.55 -1.54
CA ALA A 147 -15.37 -3.29 -0.68
C ALA A 147 -15.20 -4.75 -1.14
N ILE A 148 -16.29 -5.41 -1.51
CA ILE A 148 -16.25 -6.77 -2.07
C ILE A 148 -15.58 -6.75 -3.44
N MET A 149 -15.90 -5.82 -4.32
CA MET A 149 -15.24 -5.69 -5.63
C MET A 149 -13.74 -5.41 -5.48
N MET A 150 -13.31 -4.65 -4.47
CA MET A 150 -11.90 -4.43 -4.16
C MET A 150 -11.20 -5.71 -3.71
N LEU A 151 -11.83 -6.47 -2.81
CA LEU A 151 -11.28 -7.74 -2.37
C LEU A 151 -11.17 -8.73 -3.53
N PHE A 152 -12.19 -8.79 -4.39
CA PHE A 152 -12.16 -9.61 -5.59
C PHE A 152 -11.08 -9.13 -6.57
N ALA A 153 -10.97 -7.84 -6.84
CA ALA A 153 -9.94 -7.31 -7.73
C ALA A 153 -8.52 -7.57 -7.18
N ALA A 154 -8.31 -7.40 -5.88
CA ALA A 154 -7.02 -7.62 -5.24
C ALA A 154 -6.60 -9.09 -5.21
N VAL A 155 -7.55 -10.03 -5.21
CA VAL A 155 -7.30 -11.47 -5.11
C VAL A 155 -7.37 -12.16 -6.48
N ILE A 156 -8.38 -11.84 -7.30
CA ILE A 156 -8.64 -12.57 -8.55
C ILE A 156 -7.73 -12.12 -9.68
N ILE A 157 -7.42 -10.83 -9.80
CA ILE A 157 -6.59 -10.35 -10.92
C ILE A 157 -5.18 -10.96 -10.89
N PRO A 158 -4.48 -11.04 -9.74
CA PRO A 158 -3.20 -11.74 -9.69
C PRO A 158 -3.30 -13.24 -9.96
N VAL A 159 -4.38 -13.90 -9.51
CA VAL A 159 -4.57 -15.35 -9.64
C VAL A 159 -5.03 -15.76 -11.05
N ALA A 160 -5.85 -14.93 -11.70
CA ALA A 160 -6.34 -15.22 -13.06
C ALA A 160 -5.29 -15.02 -14.16
N TRP A 161 -4.18 -14.34 -13.83
CA TRP A 161 -3.11 -14.03 -14.79
C TRP A 161 -1.90 -14.97 -14.71
N ASP A 162 -1.94 -15.92 -13.77
CA ASP A 162 -0.95 -17.01 -13.66
C ASP A 162 -1.21 -18.08 -14.74
N LYS A 163 -1.01 -17.72 -16.04
CA LYS A 163 -0.98 -18.68 -17.15
C LYS A 163 0.27 -18.49 -17.94
#